data_a6824a3227d19c90448bdcb55a4a799d
#
_entry.id   a6824a3227d19c90448bdcb55a4a799d
#
_cell.length_a   1.000
_cell.length_b   1.000
_cell.length_c   1.000
_cell.angle_alpha   90.00
_cell.angle_beta   90.00
_cell.angle_gamma   90.00
#
_symmetry.space_group_name_H-M   'P 1'
#
loop_
_entity.id
_entity.type
_entity.pdbx_description
1 polymer ?
#
loop_
_entity_poly.entity_id
_entity_poly.type
_entity_poly.pdbx_seq_one_letter_code
_entity_poly.pdbx_strand_id
1 'polypeptide(L)'
;MVSFNLETLTLAILALALGIAARENPAHEPRDSALNRPVINVGPYTTGKPFPASPPRDRNRVCRVTGSGSMDSDDSQAILEAMHQCNDGGGVILEGKITVAKALDLTFLRRIDVAITGTIKFTDDVAYWAANSFKYPFQDSCSFWKWGGEDVNIFGHGVGEMDGSGQVWYNRFKTDKALLRPILFLTDGLHGAQISGLRMLNPPSWFNLYHNSTDVIVSDLHLHASSSIPDVEVKNTDGFDTLRSSNIIVQNSVVQNTDDCVSFKPNTSAVVVQNLACTGSHGISVGSLGQYHRQVDVVEDLYVYNTSMADASDGARLKVWPDRVPGSDAGGGRGRVRNVTYHEFRSRGCDSAITVDQCYGQKNETLCRAHPSRVTMEDVLFRGFTGTTSKKYDPRVGQLVCSAPEVG
;
A
#
# COMPACT_ATOMS: atom_id res chain seq x y z
N MET A 1 16.29 72.49 39.41
CA MET A 1 17.02 72.24 40.65
C MET A 1 17.78 70.95 40.53
N VAL A 2 19.10 71.07 40.62
CA VAL A 2 20.15 70.04 40.80
C VAL A 2 20.41 69.10 39.65
N SER A 3 21.41 69.49 38.92
CA SER A 3 22.34 68.73 38.06
C SER A 3 23.16 67.77 38.90
N PHE A 4 23.52 66.59 38.31
CA PHE A 4 24.81 65.95 38.58
C PHE A 4 25.30 65.17 37.33
N ASN A 5 26.47 65.59 36.87
CA ASN A 5 27.38 64.96 35.96
C ASN A 5 27.91 63.63 36.54
N LEU A 6 28.16 62.63 35.69
CA LEU A 6 29.11 61.57 36.02
C LEU A 6 30.03 61.27 34.86
N GLU A 7 31.30 61.37 35.17
CA GLU A 7 32.43 61.27 34.28
C GLU A 7 32.70 59.81 33.84
N THR A 8 33.20 59.70 32.61
CA THR A 8 33.77 58.55 31.97
C THR A 8 35.03 58.05 32.71
N LEU A 9 35.12 56.79 32.94
CA LEU A 9 36.34 56.06 33.28
C LEU A 9 36.63 54.95 32.26
N THR A 10 37.57 55.23 31.35
CA THR A 10 38.09 54.29 30.36
C THR A 10 39.18 53.46 31.03
N LEU A 11 38.95 52.13 31.16
CA LEU A 11 40.03 51.17 31.48
C LEU A 11 40.39 50.36 30.24
N ALA A 12 41.56 50.63 29.69
CA ALA A 12 42.18 49.81 28.63
C ALA A 12 42.80 48.60 29.28
N ILE A 13 42.31 47.40 28.95
CA ILE A 13 42.96 46.14 29.28
C ILE A 13 43.57 45.58 27.98
N LEU A 14 44.92 45.60 27.94
CA LEU A 14 45.73 44.98 26.89
C LEU A 14 45.73 43.47 27.12
N ALA A 15 45.01 42.69 26.32
CA ALA A 15 45.08 41.25 26.35
C ALA A 15 46.00 40.76 25.23
N LEU A 16 47.11 40.14 25.59
CA LEU A 16 48.02 39.42 24.73
C LEU A 16 47.27 38.25 24.10
N ALA A 17 47.09 38.27 22.78
CA ALA A 17 46.53 37.14 22.04
C ALA A 17 47.66 36.12 21.83
N LEU A 18 47.71 35.07 22.65
CA LEU A 18 48.33 33.78 22.31
C LEU A 18 47.44 33.06 21.33
N GLY A 19 47.82 33.01 20.06
CA GLY A 19 47.15 32.24 19.02
C GLY A 19 47.27 30.74 19.28
N ILE A 20 46.26 30.17 19.95
CA ILE A 20 46.00 28.75 19.89
C ILE A 20 45.01 28.58 18.76
N ALA A 21 45.52 28.20 17.57
CA ALA A 21 44.66 27.70 16.52
C ALA A 21 43.99 26.43 17.04
N ALA A 22 42.73 26.56 17.49
CA ALA A 22 41.88 25.42 17.67
C ALA A 22 41.75 24.77 16.29
N ARG A 23 42.37 23.61 16.11
CA ARG A 23 41.99 22.71 15.03
C ARG A 23 40.52 22.43 15.25
N GLU A 24 39.68 23.06 14.44
CA GLU A 24 38.29 22.60 14.23
C GLU A 24 38.42 21.13 13.79
N ASN A 25 38.02 20.21 14.66
CA ASN A 25 37.70 18.88 14.24
C ASN A 25 36.67 19.05 13.11
N PRO A 26 36.89 18.44 11.92
CA PRO A 26 35.84 18.46 10.93
C PRO A 26 34.59 17.93 11.62
N ALA A 27 33.54 18.76 11.65
CA ALA A 27 32.25 18.39 12.17
C ALA A 27 31.94 17.03 11.53
N HIS A 28 31.76 16.03 12.36
CA HIS A 28 31.28 14.72 11.93
C HIS A 28 29.92 15.04 11.28
N GLU A 29 29.87 15.08 9.95
CA GLU A 29 28.59 15.16 9.26
C GLU A 29 27.71 14.07 9.86
N PRO A 30 26.47 14.38 10.22
CA PRO A 30 25.60 13.40 10.84
C PRO A 30 25.49 12.22 9.87
N ARG A 31 26.12 11.10 10.24
CA ARG A 31 26.10 9.85 9.47
C ARG A 31 24.67 9.58 9.04
N ASP A 32 24.41 9.66 7.78
CA ASP A 32 23.17 9.67 7.02
C ASP A 32 21.90 9.38 7.83
N SER A 33 21.34 10.42 8.44
CA SER A 33 20.11 10.34 9.23
C SER A 33 18.94 9.76 8.42
N ALA A 34 19.02 9.85 7.10
CA ALA A 34 18.05 9.26 6.18
C ALA A 34 17.93 7.74 6.34
N LEU A 35 19.01 7.03 6.71
CA LEU A 35 18.99 5.59 6.98
C LEU A 35 18.68 5.22 8.45
N ASN A 36 18.22 6.15 9.26
CA ASN A 36 17.70 5.84 10.58
C ASN A 36 16.32 5.17 10.41
N ARG A 37 16.31 3.85 10.42
CA ARG A 37 15.07 3.08 10.28
C ARG A 37 14.05 3.51 11.34
N PRO A 38 12.81 3.84 10.94
CA PRO A 38 11.74 4.14 11.89
C PRO A 38 11.45 2.94 12.79
N VAL A 39 11.19 3.19 14.07
CA VAL A 39 10.68 2.17 14.97
C VAL A 39 9.18 2.04 14.76
N ILE A 40 8.72 0.90 14.31
CA ILE A 40 7.29 0.63 14.13
C ILE A 40 6.77 -0.09 15.38
N ASN A 41 5.91 0.61 16.12
CA ASN A 41 5.16 0.00 17.21
C ASN A 41 3.90 -0.64 16.63
N VAL A 42 3.85 -1.96 16.63
CA VAL A 42 2.66 -2.69 16.21
C VAL A 42 1.52 -2.39 17.19
N GLY A 43 0.35 -2.03 16.65
CA GLY A 43 -0.83 -1.68 17.42
C GLY A 43 -1.37 -2.85 18.26
N PRO A 44 -2.56 -2.73 18.86
CA PRO A 44 -2.99 -3.64 19.91
C PRO A 44 -3.12 -5.10 19.46
N TYR A 45 -3.26 -5.34 18.16
CA TYR A 45 -3.44 -6.69 17.63
C TYR A 45 -2.28 -7.11 16.75
N THR A 46 -1.94 -8.39 16.85
CA THR A 46 -0.92 -9.05 16.02
C THR A 46 -1.52 -10.27 15.35
N THR A 47 -0.83 -10.81 14.37
CA THR A 47 -1.23 -12.06 13.69
C THR A 47 -1.09 -13.31 14.56
N GLY A 48 -0.51 -13.18 15.75
CA GLY A 48 -0.14 -14.32 16.61
C GLY A 48 1.12 -15.05 16.15
N LYS A 49 1.71 -14.65 15.02
CA LYS A 49 2.97 -15.20 14.52
C LYS A 49 4.11 -14.20 14.75
N PRO A 50 5.33 -14.66 15.10
CA PRO A 50 6.47 -13.76 15.24
C PRO A 50 6.90 -13.21 13.89
N PHE A 51 7.46 -12.00 13.89
CA PHE A 51 8.18 -11.43 12.75
C PHE A 51 9.68 -11.68 12.92
N PRO A 52 10.41 -11.97 11.83
CA PRO A 52 11.86 -12.18 11.91
C PRO A 52 12.57 -10.91 12.36
N ALA A 53 13.67 -11.08 13.09
CA ALA A 53 14.51 -9.98 13.48
C ALA A 53 15.19 -9.36 12.26
N SER A 54 15.23 -8.03 12.24
CA SER A 54 15.93 -7.28 11.19
C SER A 54 17.12 -6.52 11.80
N PRO A 55 18.34 -7.11 11.77
CA PRO A 55 19.53 -6.50 12.36
C PRO A 55 19.89 -5.15 11.72
N PRO A 56 20.61 -4.27 12.44
CA PRO A 56 21.13 -3.04 11.88
C PRO A 56 22.01 -3.29 10.65
N ARG A 57 22.02 -2.35 9.70
CA ARG A 57 22.87 -2.37 8.51
C ARG A 57 24.22 -1.72 8.78
N ASP A 58 25.20 -2.04 7.94
CA ASP A 58 26.50 -1.37 7.94
C ASP A 58 26.35 0.07 7.44
N ARG A 59 26.54 1.02 8.32
CA ARG A 59 26.41 2.45 8.04
C ARG A 59 27.56 3.02 7.19
N ASN A 60 28.61 2.25 6.94
CA ASN A 60 29.66 2.63 6.00
C ASN A 60 29.37 2.15 4.57
N ARG A 61 28.35 1.30 4.40
CA ARG A 61 27.93 0.76 3.10
C ARG A 61 26.64 1.41 2.65
N VAL A 62 26.75 2.64 2.17
CA VAL A 62 25.62 3.47 1.75
C VAL A 62 25.76 3.84 0.30
N CYS A 63 24.77 3.54 -0.50
CA CYS A 63 24.62 3.96 -1.89
C CYS A 63 23.56 5.06 -1.98
N ARG A 64 23.83 6.07 -2.79
CA ARG A 64 22.93 7.20 -2.95
C ARG A 64 22.59 7.40 -4.42
N VAL A 65 21.31 7.53 -4.70
CA VAL A 65 20.79 7.92 -6.01
C VAL A 65 20.10 9.27 -5.86
N THR A 66 20.67 10.29 -6.48
CA THR A 66 20.07 11.64 -6.51
C THR A 66 19.46 11.86 -7.87
N GLY A 67 18.15 12.00 -7.93
CA GLY A 67 17.42 12.20 -9.18
C GLY A 67 17.78 13.52 -9.85
N SER A 68 17.82 13.51 -11.18
CA SER A 68 18.16 14.68 -12.02
C SER A 68 17.09 15.78 -11.99
N GLY A 69 15.89 15.45 -11.59
CA GLY A 69 14.74 16.36 -11.57
C GLY A 69 14.02 16.54 -12.91
N SER A 70 14.51 15.88 -13.97
CA SER A 70 13.91 15.94 -15.30
C SER A 70 13.04 14.70 -15.58
N MET A 71 11.86 14.89 -16.12
CA MET A 71 11.00 13.79 -16.60
C MET A 71 11.55 13.13 -17.87
N ASP A 72 12.49 13.77 -18.56
CA ASP A 72 13.17 13.23 -19.74
C ASP A 72 14.39 12.37 -19.35
N SER A 73 14.73 12.30 -18.07
CA SER A 73 15.80 11.43 -17.55
C SER A 73 15.26 10.02 -17.27
N ASP A 74 16.20 9.08 -17.12
CA ASP A 74 15.92 7.73 -16.68
C ASP A 74 16.94 7.33 -15.60
N ASP A 75 16.48 7.33 -14.36
CA ASP A 75 17.31 6.96 -13.21
C ASP A 75 17.21 5.45 -12.89
N SER A 76 16.48 4.67 -13.70
CA SER A 76 16.22 3.25 -13.44
C SER A 76 17.51 2.44 -13.28
N GLN A 77 18.50 2.66 -14.15
CA GLN A 77 19.76 1.95 -14.10
C GLN A 77 20.56 2.31 -12.84
N ALA A 78 20.58 3.58 -12.45
CA ALA A 78 21.27 4.03 -11.24
C ALA A 78 20.63 3.41 -9.96
N ILE A 79 19.30 3.30 -9.93
CA ILE A 79 18.61 2.58 -8.86
C ILE A 79 19.08 1.12 -8.80
N LEU A 80 19.04 0.42 -9.93
CA LEU A 80 19.40 -1.00 -10.00
C LEU A 80 20.87 -1.23 -9.57
N GLU A 81 21.78 -0.39 -10.00
CA GLU A 81 23.19 -0.45 -9.61
C GLU A 81 23.40 -0.20 -8.12
N ALA A 82 22.74 0.81 -7.55
CA ALA A 82 22.78 1.09 -6.12
C ALA A 82 22.24 -0.08 -5.30
N MET A 83 21.12 -0.67 -5.74
CA MET A 83 20.54 -1.85 -5.09
C MET A 83 21.51 -3.04 -5.13
N HIS A 84 22.17 -3.31 -6.23
CA HIS A 84 23.19 -4.37 -6.30
C HIS A 84 24.41 -4.07 -5.42
N GLN A 85 24.95 -2.85 -5.49
CA GLN A 85 26.16 -2.47 -4.79
C GLN A 85 26.02 -2.50 -3.27
N CYS A 86 24.87 -2.03 -2.76
CA CYS A 86 24.59 -1.95 -1.32
C CYS A 86 23.70 -3.11 -0.81
N ASN A 87 23.42 -4.11 -1.63
CA ASN A 87 22.70 -5.31 -1.20
C ASN A 87 23.48 -6.09 -0.12
N ASP A 88 22.77 -6.91 0.65
CA ASP A 88 23.30 -7.81 1.67
C ASP A 88 24.04 -7.10 2.82
N GLY A 89 23.38 -6.18 3.45
CA GLY A 89 23.79 -5.54 4.71
C GLY A 89 24.07 -4.04 4.63
N GLY A 90 23.86 -3.39 3.49
CA GLY A 90 23.96 -1.95 3.34
C GLY A 90 22.64 -1.20 3.33
N GLY A 91 22.70 0.06 2.90
CA GLY A 91 21.54 0.92 2.73
C GLY A 91 21.58 1.73 1.45
N VAL A 92 20.43 2.01 0.89
CA VAL A 92 20.25 2.84 -0.30
C VAL A 92 19.40 4.05 0.05
N ILE A 93 19.82 5.23 -0.41
CA ILE A 93 19.06 6.47 -0.27
C ILE A 93 18.64 6.92 -1.65
N LEU A 94 17.34 7.06 -1.84
CA LEU A 94 16.72 7.59 -3.05
C LEU A 94 16.20 9.00 -2.74
N GLU A 95 16.86 10.02 -3.32
CA GLU A 95 16.58 11.43 -2.99
C GLU A 95 16.42 12.32 -4.23
N GLY A 96 15.90 13.52 -4.01
CA GLY A 96 15.58 14.44 -5.09
C GLY A 96 14.38 14.00 -5.91
N LYS A 97 14.37 14.33 -7.20
CA LYS A 97 13.32 13.94 -8.14
C LYS A 97 13.83 12.86 -9.08
N ILE A 98 13.51 11.63 -8.78
CA ILE A 98 13.91 10.42 -9.50
C ILE A 98 12.85 10.08 -10.55
N THR A 99 13.27 9.82 -11.77
CA THR A 99 12.40 9.35 -12.86
C THR A 99 12.70 7.89 -13.17
N VAL A 100 11.67 7.05 -13.11
CA VAL A 100 11.74 5.62 -13.47
C VAL A 100 11.09 5.42 -14.83
N ALA A 101 11.90 5.10 -15.84
CA ALA A 101 11.44 4.89 -17.21
C ALA A 101 11.57 3.43 -17.69
N LYS A 102 12.11 2.54 -16.86
CA LYS A 102 12.28 1.11 -17.18
C LYS A 102 11.73 0.23 -16.05
N ALA A 103 11.22 -0.94 -16.45
CA ALA A 103 10.78 -1.94 -15.49
C ALA A 103 11.97 -2.47 -14.66
N LEU A 104 11.81 -2.49 -13.33
CA LEU A 104 12.87 -2.90 -12.41
C LEU A 104 12.49 -4.18 -11.66
N ASP A 105 13.32 -5.20 -11.79
CA ASP A 105 13.25 -6.42 -10.98
C ASP A 105 14.18 -6.29 -9.77
N LEU A 106 13.58 -6.07 -8.59
CA LEU A 106 14.28 -5.94 -7.32
C LEU A 106 13.99 -7.13 -6.40
N THR A 107 13.79 -8.33 -6.95
CA THR A 107 13.50 -9.54 -6.16
C THR A 107 14.74 -10.21 -5.59
N PHE A 108 15.92 -9.74 -5.94
CA PHE A 108 17.21 -10.24 -5.45
C PHE A 108 17.66 -9.61 -4.11
N LEU A 109 16.88 -8.71 -3.54
CA LEU A 109 17.28 -7.92 -2.37
C LEU A 109 17.42 -8.80 -1.13
N ARG A 110 18.42 -8.46 -0.32
CA ARG A 110 18.68 -9.17 0.91
C ARG A 110 19.31 -8.25 1.96
N ARG A 111 18.76 -8.29 3.17
CA ARG A 111 19.27 -7.51 4.32
C ARG A 111 19.63 -6.08 3.95
N ILE A 112 18.68 -5.34 3.42
CA ILE A 112 18.91 -3.98 2.91
C ILE A 112 17.87 -3.01 3.46
N ASP A 113 18.31 -1.78 3.73
CA ASP A 113 17.45 -0.66 4.09
C ASP A 113 17.39 0.32 2.91
N VAL A 114 16.19 0.70 2.51
CA VAL A 114 15.96 1.66 1.43
C VAL A 114 15.20 2.85 1.97
N ALA A 115 15.87 3.99 2.05
CA ALA A 115 15.27 5.26 2.44
C ALA A 115 14.87 6.04 1.18
N ILE A 116 13.60 6.36 1.06
CA ILE A 116 13.06 7.23 0.00
C ILE A 116 12.81 8.59 0.64
N THR A 117 13.67 9.55 0.38
CA THR A 117 13.57 10.91 0.93
C THR A 117 13.23 11.95 -0.13
N GLY A 118 13.11 11.51 -1.37
CA GLY A 118 12.68 12.31 -2.51
C GLY A 118 11.37 11.81 -3.12
N THR A 119 11.10 12.24 -4.34
CA THR A 119 9.96 11.78 -5.14
C THR A 119 10.44 10.81 -6.21
N ILE A 120 9.87 9.62 -6.27
CA ILE A 120 10.03 8.67 -7.36
C ILE A 120 8.82 8.81 -8.27
N LYS A 121 9.03 9.16 -9.53
CA LYS A 121 7.98 9.30 -10.52
C LYS A 121 8.19 8.34 -11.68
N PHE A 122 7.14 7.59 -12.02
CA PHE A 122 7.14 6.75 -13.22
C PHE A 122 6.79 7.59 -14.43
N THR A 123 7.46 7.32 -15.56
CA THR A 123 7.14 8.02 -16.81
C THR A 123 5.71 7.72 -17.27
N ASP A 124 5.16 8.63 -18.02
CA ASP A 124 3.82 8.53 -18.61
C ASP A 124 3.80 7.85 -20.01
N ASP A 125 4.89 7.14 -20.36
CA ASP A 125 4.98 6.36 -21.60
C ASP A 125 4.12 5.10 -21.52
N VAL A 126 2.83 5.25 -21.77
CA VAL A 126 1.86 4.16 -21.75
C VAL A 126 2.25 3.02 -22.71
N ALA A 127 2.85 3.34 -23.85
CA ALA A 127 3.22 2.33 -24.85
C ALA A 127 4.38 1.45 -24.35
N TYR A 128 5.41 2.08 -23.78
CA TYR A 128 6.50 1.35 -23.16
C TYR A 128 6.00 0.42 -22.04
N TRP A 129 5.23 0.95 -21.09
CA TRP A 129 4.76 0.21 -19.93
C TRP A 129 3.78 -0.90 -20.30
N ALA A 130 2.91 -0.70 -21.28
CA ALA A 130 2.03 -1.75 -21.78
C ALA A 130 2.82 -2.96 -22.33
N ALA A 131 3.96 -2.72 -22.96
CA ALA A 131 4.83 -3.77 -23.49
C ALA A 131 5.73 -4.41 -22.43
N ASN A 132 6.32 -3.63 -21.52
CA ASN A 132 7.46 -4.03 -20.69
C ASN A 132 7.17 -4.21 -19.20
N SER A 133 6.00 -3.82 -18.68
CA SER A 133 5.63 -4.06 -17.28
C SER A 133 5.58 -5.56 -16.96
N PHE A 134 5.86 -5.92 -15.71
CA PHE A 134 5.74 -7.30 -15.25
C PHE A 134 4.27 -7.73 -15.23
N LYS A 135 3.94 -8.85 -15.85
CA LYS A 135 2.57 -9.33 -16.02
C LYS A 135 2.27 -10.51 -15.11
N TYR A 136 1.09 -10.49 -14.53
CA TYR A 136 0.58 -11.53 -13.63
C TYR A 136 -0.77 -12.04 -14.13
N PRO A 137 -0.99 -13.36 -14.15
CA PRO A 137 -2.26 -13.93 -14.65
C PRO A 137 -3.47 -13.60 -13.79
N PHE A 138 -3.24 -13.28 -12.50
CA PHE A 138 -4.34 -12.96 -11.60
C PHE A 138 -4.93 -11.60 -11.95
N GLN A 139 -6.20 -11.58 -12.34
CA GLN A 139 -6.95 -10.38 -12.73
C GLN A 139 -6.22 -9.52 -13.80
N ASP A 140 -5.46 -10.16 -14.70
CA ASP A 140 -4.66 -9.50 -15.75
C ASP A 140 -3.85 -8.30 -15.21
N SER A 141 -3.27 -8.47 -14.03
CA SER A 141 -2.53 -7.40 -13.38
C SER A 141 -1.11 -7.25 -13.95
N CYS A 142 -0.56 -6.06 -13.81
CA CYS A 142 0.83 -5.79 -14.16
C CYS A 142 1.43 -4.74 -13.22
N SER A 143 2.76 -4.61 -13.21
CA SER A 143 3.46 -3.68 -12.32
C SER A 143 4.62 -2.99 -13.01
N PHE A 144 4.92 -1.77 -12.60
CA PHE A 144 6.12 -1.02 -13.01
C PHE A 144 7.42 -1.70 -12.59
N TRP A 145 7.44 -2.18 -11.36
CA TRP A 145 8.57 -2.86 -10.73
C TRP A 145 8.06 -3.96 -9.80
N LYS A 146 8.94 -4.79 -9.35
CA LYS A 146 8.63 -5.79 -8.33
C LYS A 146 9.75 -5.86 -7.30
N TRP A 147 9.35 -5.90 -6.03
CA TRP A 147 10.21 -5.98 -4.87
C TRP A 147 10.14 -7.37 -4.27
N GLY A 148 11.26 -7.93 -3.86
CA GLY A 148 11.26 -9.24 -3.22
C GLY A 148 12.55 -9.48 -2.46
N GLY A 149 12.71 -10.71 -1.95
CA GLY A 149 13.89 -11.11 -1.22
C GLY A 149 13.68 -11.17 0.30
N GLU A 150 14.73 -11.06 1.07
CA GLU A 150 14.73 -11.31 2.51
C GLU A 150 15.23 -10.11 3.32
N ASP A 151 14.50 -9.74 4.39
CA ASP A 151 14.87 -8.67 5.31
C ASP A 151 15.14 -7.34 4.59
N VAL A 152 14.09 -6.85 3.93
CA VAL A 152 14.10 -5.61 3.14
C VAL A 152 13.23 -4.57 3.81
N ASN A 153 13.82 -3.44 4.22
CA ASN A 153 13.06 -2.36 4.83
C ASN A 153 13.01 -1.15 3.91
N ILE A 154 11.83 -0.60 3.70
CA ILE A 154 11.59 0.53 2.81
C ILE A 154 10.87 1.61 3.60
N PHE A 155 11.43 2.81 3.68
CA PHE A 155 10.82 3.86 4.49
C PHE A 155 11.03 5.26 3.91
N GLY A 156 10.04 6.12 4.14
CA GLY A 156 10.01 7.47 3.58
C GLY A 156 10.01 8.59 4.60
N HIS A 157 10.05 8.31 5.91
CA HIS A 157 10.01 9.31 6.99
C HIS A 157 8.85 10.32 6.91
N GLY A 158 7.74 9.96 6.24
CA GLY A 158 6.60 10.84 5.99
C GLY A 158 6.78 11.85 4.85
N VAL A 159 7.97 11.89 4.23
CA VAL A 159 8.29 12.81 3.12
C VAL A 159 8.54 12.10 1.80
N GLY A 160 8.98 10.84 1.84
CA GLY A 160 9.22 10.03 0.63
C GLY A 160 7.95 9.79 -0.16
N GLU A 161 8.02 9.98 -1.47
CA GLU A 161 6.85 9.93 -2.34
C GLU A 161 7.06 9.04 -3.56
N MET A 162 6.00 8.32 -3.97
CA MET A 162 5.92 7.56 -5.22
C MET A 162 4.72 8.06 -6.03
N ASP A 163 4.94 8.55 -7.26
CA ASP A 163 3.90 9.05 -8.17
C ASP A 163 3.80 8.14 -9.40
N GLY A 164 2.65 7.49 -9.57
CA GLY A 164 2.37 6.58 -10.68
C GLY A 164 2.02 7.26 -12.00
N SER A 165 2.03 8.60 -12.07
CA SER A 165 1.60 9.36 -13.27
C SER A 165 0.21 8.97 -13.78
N GLY A 166 -0.73 8.68 -12.86
CA GLY A 166 -2.02 8.04 -13.14
C GLY A 166 -2.91 8.78 -14.13
N GLN A 167 -2.81 10.11 -14.24
CA GLN A 167 -3.73 10.90 -15.08
C GLN A 167 -3.75 10.45 -16.55
N VAL A 168 -2.58 10.16 -17.14
CA VAL A 168 -2.50 9.69 -18.52
C VAL A 168 -3.19 8.32 -18.68
N TRP A 169 -3.08 7.48 -17.68
CA TRP A 169 -3.72 6.16 -17.63
C TRP A 169 -5.24 6.25 -17.47
N TYR A 170 -5.72 7.15 -16.62
CA TYR A 170 -7.16 7.38 -16.43
C TYR A 170 -7.80 7.89 -17.73
N ASN A 171 -7.14 8.83 -18.42
CA ASN A 171 -7.58 9.34 -19.70
C ASN A 171 -7.68 8.22 -20.74
N ARG A 172 -6.65 7.38 -20.85
CA ARG A 172 -6.61 6.28 -21.80
C ARG A 172 -7.63 5.20 -21.48
N PHE A 173 -7.78 4.83 -20.22
CA PHE A 173 -8.73 3.82 -19.77
C PHE A 173 -10.19 4.23 -19.96
N LYS A 174 -10.48 5.52 -20.11
CA LYS A 174 -11.82 5.99 -20.45
C LYS A 174 -12.31 5.39 -21.77
N THR A 175 -11.43 5.23 -22.75
CA THR A 175 -11.74 4.72 -24.09
C THR A 175 -11.25 3.30 -24.34
N ASP A 176 -10.19 2.85 -23.68
CA ASP A 176 -9.62 1.51 -23.82
C ASP A 176 -9.75 0.74 -22.50
N LYS A 177 -10.82 -0.04 -22.36
CA LYS A 177 -11.10 -0.83 -21.15
C LYS A 177 -10.24 -2.10 -21.03
N ALA A 178 -9.55 -2.51 -22.10
CA ALA A 178 -8.62 -3.62 -22.09
C ALA A 178 -7.18 -3.23 -21.72
N LEU A 179 -6.93 -1.91 -21.56
CA LEU A 179 -5.61 -1.41 -21.18
C LEU A 179 -5.16 -1.97 -19.83
N LEU A 180 -4.06 -2.72 -19.84
CA LEU A 180 -3.40 -3.15 -18.61
C LEU A 180 -2.68 -1.95 -18.00
N ARG A 181 -2.98 -1.68 -16.74
CA ARG A 181 -2.48 -0.51 -16.01
C ARG A 181 -1.60 -0.98 -14.87
N PRO A 182 -0.33 -0.51 -14.78
CA PRO A 182 0.59 -0.98 -13.76
C PRO A 182 0.15 -0.66 -12.33
N ILE A 183 0.39 -1.61 -11.44
CA ILE A 183 0.36 -1.44 -9.99
C ILE A 183 1.57 -0.58 -9.60
N LEU A 184 1.37 0.36 -8.67
CA LEU A 184 2.42 1.29 -8.26
C LEU A 184 3.51 0.61 -7.43
N PHE A 185 3.14 -0.23 -6.48
CA PHE A 185 4.06 -0.95 -5.62
C PHE A 185 3.65 -2.43 -5.50
N LEU A 186 4.46 -3.30 -6.03
CA LEU A 186 4.22 -4.74 -6.01
C LEU A 186 5.39 -5.47 -5.35
N THR A 187 5.06 -6.36 -4.40
CA THR A 187 6.05 -7.31 -3.87
C THR A 187 5.84 -8.70 -4.48
N ASP A 188 6.92 -9.42 -4.73
CA ASP A 188 6.88 -10.79 -5.23
C ASP A 188 7.97 -11.61 -4.53
N GLY A 189 7.57 -12.45 -3.58
CA GLY A 189 8.50 -13.23 -2.78
C GLY A 189 9.28 -12.40 -1.76
N LEU A 190 8.61 -11.47 -1.07
CA LEU A 190 9.21 -10.67 -0.02
C LEU A 190 9.01 -11.33 1.34
N HIS A 191 10.10 -11.60 2.06
CA HIS A 191 10.11 -12.28 3.35
C HIS A 191 10.80 -11.45 4.43
N GLY A 192 10.05 -11.05 5.44
CA GLY A 192 10.56 -10.18 6.50
C GLY A 192 10.81 -8.77 6.02
N ALA A 193 9.82 -7.90 6.13
CA ALA A 193 9.93 -6.53 5.65
C ALA A 193 9.20 -5.53 6.54
N GLN A 194 9.71 -4.31 6.57
CA GLN A 194 9.02 -3.15 7.12
C GLN A 194 8.90 -2.07 6.03
N ILE A 195 7.67 -1.64 5.76
CA ILE A 195 7.38 -0.60 4.76
C ILE A 195 6.65 0.53 5.48
N SER A 196 7.23 1.74 5.53
CA SER A 196 6.65 2.78 6.37
C SER A 196 6.88 4.21 5.91
N GLY A 197 5.97 5.10 6.33
CA GLY A 197 6.13 6.55 6.18
C GLY A 197 6.22 7.03 4.74
N LEU A 198 5.54 6.38 3.81
CA LEU A 198 5.53 6.72 2.39
C LEU A 198 4.23 7.41 1.99
N ARG A 199 4.35 8.31 1.03
CA ARG A 199 3.24 8.90 0.29
C ARG A 199 3.17 8.25 -1.09
N MET A 200 1.99 7.77 -1.47
CA MET A 200 1.77 7.15 -2.77
C MET A 200 0.68 7.89 -3.52
N LEU A 201 0.97 8.32 -4.74
CA LEU A 201 0.10 9.21 -5.51
C LEU A 201 -0.27 8.60 -6.85
N ASN A 202 -1.53 8.74 -7.19
CA ASN A 202 -2.07 8.52 -8.54
C ASN A 202 -1.53 7.27 -9.24
N PRO A 203 -1.75 6.08 -8.71
CA PRO A 203 -1.37 4.84 -9.39
C PRO A 203 -2.21 4.67 -10.65
N PRO A 204 -1.69 4.05 -11.72
CA PRO A 204 -2.51 3.70 -12.88
C PRO A 204 -3.63 2.71 -12.57
N SER A 205 -3.36 1.78 -11.62
CA SER A 205 -4.27 0.77 -11.10
C SER A 205 -4.14 0.72 -9.57
N TRP A 206 -3.92 -0.46 -8.96
CA TRP A 206 -3.78 -0.61 -7.51
C TRP A 206 -2.56 0.13 -6.97
N PHE A 207 -2.64 0.60 -5.73
CA PHE A 207 -1.49 1.17 -5.02
C PHE A 207 -0.49 0.10 -4.65
N ASN A 208 -0.93 -0.94 -3.94
CA ASN A 208 -0.06 -1.99 -3.42
C ASN A 208 -0.62 -3.38 -3.70
N LEU A 209 0.26 -4.30 -4.10
CA LEU A 209 -0.02 -5.73 -4.09
C LEU A 209 1.10 -6.48 -3.38
N TYR A 210 0.79 -7.11 -2.27
CA TYR A 210 1.68 -8.05 -1.58
C TYR A 210 1.42 -9.46 -2.14
N HIS A 211 2.28 -9.92 -3.05
CA HIS A 211 2.18 -11.20 -3.71
C HIS A 211 3.30 -12.14 -3.25
N ASN A 212 2.98 -13.41 -2.96
CA ASN A 212 3.93 -14.41 -2.48
C ASN A 212 4.79 -13.92 -1.29
N SER A 213 4.24 -13.09 -0.42
CA SER A 213 5.01 -12.39 0.61
C SER A 213 4.60 -12.82 2.01
N THR A 214 5.57 -12.87 2.92
CA THR A 214 5.31 -13.21 4.32
C THR A 214 6.09 -12.30 5.27
N ASP A 215 5.57 -12.17 6.50
CA ASP A 215 6.24 -11.43 7.57
C ASP A 215 6.45 -9.95 7.22
N VAL A 216 5.40 -9.29 6.75
CA VAL A 216 5.46 -7.89 6.28
C VAL A 216 4.69 -6.97 7.24
N ILE A 217 5.33 -5.90 7.68
CA ILE A 217 4.69 -4.82 8.44
C ILE A 217 4.63 -3.58 7.57
N VAL A 218 3.41 -3.07 7.34
CA VAL A 218 3.14 -1.84 6.60
C VAL A 218 2.53 -0.82 7.56
N SER A 219 3.13 0.35 7.67
CA SER A 219 2.70 1.35 8.65
C SER A 219 2.87 2.78 8.15
N ASP A 220 1.94 3.64 8.54
CA ASP A 220 2.05 5.10 8.32
C ASP A 220 2.16 5.50 6.84
N LEU A 221 1.35 4.87 5.97
CA LEU A 221 1.27 5.23 4.56
C LEU A 221 0.13 6.20 4.28
N HIS A 222 0.36 7.11 3.32
CA HIS A 222 -0.64 8.02 2.79
C HIS A 222 -0.86 7.76 1.31
N LEU A 223 -2.01 7.20 0.94
CA LEU A 223 -2.39 6.85 -0.42
C LEU A 223 -3.43 7.83 -0.94
N HIS A 224 -3.17 8.45 -2.10
CA HIS A 224 -4.12 9.41 -2.69
C HIS A 224 -4.21 9.23 -4.20
N ALA A 225 -5.42 8.95 -4.70
CA ALA A 225 -5.73 8.89 -6.12
C ALA A 225 -6.83 9.89 -6.47
N SER A 226 -6.56 10.74 -7.45
CA SER A 226 -7.54 11.71 -7.96
C SER A 226 -7.30 12.02 -9.43
N SER A 227 -8.36 12.42 -10.13
CA SER A 227 -8.24 12.98 -11.48
C SER A 227 -8.23 14.50 -11.41
N SER A 228 -7.30 15.12 -12.13
CA SER A 228 -7.27 16.57 -12.32
C SER A 228 -8.21 17.04 -13.44
N ILE A 229 -8.82 16.10 -14.17
CA ILE A 229 -9.71 16.40 -15.32
C ILE A 229 -11.12 15.99 -14.92
N PRO A 230 -12.10 16.91 -14.95
CA PRO A 230 -13.51 16.58 -14.79
C PRO A 230 -13.94 15.46 -15.75
N ASP A 231 -14.88 14.59 -15.32
CA ASP A 231 -15.43 13.48 -16.10
C ASP A 231 -14.41 12.38 -16.51
N VAL A 232 -13.20 12.43 -16.01
CA VAL A 232 -12.25 11.32 -16.10
C VAL A 232 -12.27 10.57 -14.77
N GLU A 233 -12.93 9.41 -14.79
CA GLU A 233 -13.12 8.59 -13.62
C GLU A 233 -11.84 7.81 -13.28
N VAL A 234 -11.44 7.87 -12.02
CA VAL A 234 -10.36 7.03 -11.47
C VAL A 234 -10.97 5.69 -11.08
N LYS A 235 -10.33 4.59 -11.48
CA LYS A 235 -10.84 3.23 -11.23
C LYS A 235 -9.73 2.26 -10.82
N ASN A 236 -10.13 1.27 -10.03
CA ASN A 236 -9.28 0.17 -9.60
C ASN A 236 -8.02 0.64 -8.87
N THR A 237 -8.18 1.62 -7.99
CA THR A 237 -7.08 2.14 -7.17
C THR A 237 -7.13 1.52 -5.77
N ASP A 238 -7.20 0.17 -5.71
CA ASP A 238 -7.16 -0.58 -4.46
C ASP A 238 -5.96 -0.15 -3.61
N GLY A 239 -6.17 0.05 -2.31
CA GLY A 239 -5.12 0.56 -1.43
C GLY A 239 -4.07 -0.50 -1.10
N PHE A 240 -4.52 -1.58 -0.46
CA PHE A 240 -3.64 -2.67 -0.03
C PHE A 240 -4.25 -4.01 -0.40
N ASP A 241 -3.61 -4.70 -1.32
CA ASP A 241 -4.01 -6.03 -1.75
C ASP A 241 -3.03 -7.10 -1.28
N THR A 242 -3.54 -8.24 -0.84
CA THR A 242 -2.72 -9.40 -0.50
C THR A 242 -3.10 -10.59 -1.37
N LEU A 243 -2.13 -11.31 -1.90
CA LEU A 243 -2.34 -12.49 -2.75
C LEU A 243 -1.29 -13.54 -2.44
N ARG A 244 -1.70 -14.77 -2.09
CA ARG A 244 -0.77 -15.86 -1.72
C ARG A 244 0.23 -15.45 -0.64
N SER A 245 -0.25 -14.72 0.36
CA SER A 245 0.59 -14.06 1.34
C SER A 245 0.10 -14.29 2.76
N SER A 246 0.99 -14.20 3.73
CA SER A 246 0.63 -14.45 5.13
C SER A 246 1.48 -13.67 6.11
N ASN A 247 1.00 -13.58 7.36
CA ASN A 247 1.67 -12.85 8.44
C ASN A 247 1.96 -11.40 8.07
N ILE A 248 0.88 -10.66 7.74
CA ILE A 248 0.97 -9.27 7.32
C ILE A 248 0.23 -8.37 8.30
N ILE A 249 0.82 -7.25 8.63
CA ILE A 249 0.16 -6.16 9.39
C ILE A 249 0.13 -4.92 8.51
N VAL A 250 -1.07 -4.35 8.33
CA VAL A 250 -1.27 -3.03 7.72
C VAL A 250 -1.89 -2.12 8.76
N GLN A 251 -1.22 -1.02 9.08
CA GLN A 251 -1.69 -0.15 10.15
C GLN A 251 -1.44 1.35 9.93
N ASN A 252 -2.16 2.19 10.70
CA ASN A 252 -1.94 3.63 10.84
C ASN A 252 -1.89 4.38 9.49
N SER A 253 -2.72 4.00 8.54
CA SER A 253 -2.62 4.52 7.18
C SER A 253 -3.90 5.25 6.74
N VAL A 254 -3.71 6.21 5.85
CA VAL A 254 -4.80 7.01 5.27
C VAL A 254 -4.90 6.70 3.80
N VAL A 255 -6.11 6.35 3.33
CA VAL A 255 -6.38 5.97 1.95
C VAL A 255 -7.51 6.81 1.39
N GLN A 256 -7.23 7.53 0.32
CA GLN A 256 -8.22 8.17 -0.51
C GLN A 256 -8.13 7.57 -1.91
N ASN A 257 -9.11 6.78 -2.27
CA ASN A 257 -9.10 6.00 -3.50
C ASN A 257 -10.51 5.81 -4.07
N THR A 258 -10.67 4.97 -5.08
CA THR A 258 -11.95 4.72 -5.77
C THR A 258 -12.23 3.23 -5.96
N ASP A 259 -11.55 2.36 -5.20
CA ASP A 259 -11.80 0.93 -5.16
C ASP A 259 -11.57 0.40 -3.74
N ASP A 260 -11.33 -0.89 -3.52
CA ASP A 260 -11.16 -1.44 -2.18
C ASP A 260 -10.07 -0.69 -1.39
N CYS A 261 -10.34 -0.34 -0.13
CA CYS A 261 -9.30 0.19 0.75
C CYS A 261 -8.27 -0.89 1.08
N VAL A 262 -8.75 -2.08 1.39
CA VAL A 262 -7.94 -3.31 1.50
C VAL A 262 -8.69 -4.43 0.81
N SER A 263 -7.98 -5.31 0.12
CA SER A 263 -8.59 -6.50 -0.47
C SER A 263 -7.74 -7.75 -0.24
N PHE A 264 -8.31 -8.69 0.52
CA PHE A 264 -7.69 -9.98 0.77
C PHE A 264 -8.03 -10.93 -0.38
N LYS A 265 -7.10 -11.03 -1.34
CA LYS A 265 -7.21 -11.90 -2.53
C LYS A 265 -6.91 -13.37 -2.16
N PRO A 266 -7.06 -14.34 -3.10
CA PRO A 266 -6.87 -15.76 -2.84
C PRO A 266 -5.57 -16.13 -2.11
N ASN A 267 -5.69 -17.11 -1.22
CA ASN A 267 -4.58 -17.70 -0.46
C ASN A 267 -3.84 -16.68 0.43
N THR A 268 -4.65 -15.87 1.10
CA THR A 268 -4.22 -14.92 2.14
C THR A 268 -4.59 -15.45 3.51
N SER A 269 -3.66 -15.39 4.47
CA SER A 269 -3.91 -15.82 5.85
C SER A 269 -3.11 -15.04 6.89
N ALA A 270 -3.60 -15.03 8.13
CA ALA A 270 -2.95 -14.36 9.24
C ALA A 270 -2.62 -12.88 8.92
N VAL A 271 -3.65 -12.08 8.68
CA VAL A 271 -3.50 -10.65 8.40
C VAL A 271 -4.24 -9.82 9.44
N VAL A 272 -3.56 -8.80 9.94
CA VAL A 272 -4.16 -7.76 10.78
C VAL A 272 -4.15 -6.45 10.03
N VAL A 273 -5.32 -5.82 9.97
CA VAL A 273 -5.49 -4.45 9.47
C VAL A 273 -6.03 -3.61 10.62
N GLN A 274 -5.34 -2.52 10.98
CA GLN A 274 -5.76 -1.71 12.12
C GLN A 274 -5.46 -0.23 11.96
N ASN A 275 -6.35 0.61 12.52
CA ASN A 275 -6.21 2.07 12.52
C ASN A 275 -6.13 2.65 11.10
N LEU A 276 -7.05 2.29 10.21
CA LEU A 276 -7.13 2.86 8.87
C LEU A 276 -8.22 3.92 8.76
N ALA A 277 -7.94 4.93 7.94
CA ALA A 277 -8.93 5.91 7.49
C ALA A 277 -9.06 5.85 5.97
N CYS A 278 -10.21 5.37 5.47
CA CYS A 278 -10.48 5.18 4.05
C CYS A 278 -11.58 6.13 3.59
N THR A 279 -11.36 6.83 2.49
CA THR A 279 -12.33 7.74 1.88
C THR A 279 -12.56 7.40 0.42
N GLY A 280 -13.84 7.36 -0.01
CA GLY A 280 -14.23 7.09 -1.40
C GLY A 280 -14.09 5.63 -1.84
N SER A 281 -13.71 4.74 -0.94
CA SER A 281 -13.34 3.36 -1.27
C SER A 281 -14.56 2.44 -1.44
N HIS A 282 -14.29 1.22 -1.92
CA HIS A 282 -15.30 0.16 -2.00
C HIS A 282 -15.39 -0.71 -0.74
N GLY A 283 -14.65 -0.36 0.32
CA GLY A 283 -14.66 -1.08 1.59
C GLY A 283 -13.36 -1.81 1.90
N ILE A 284 -13.37 -2.56 3.01
CA ILE A 284 -12.35 -3.57 3.31
C ILE A 284 -12.92 -4.92 2.94
N SER A 285 -12.35 -5.53 1.91
CA SER A 285 -12.96 -6.62 1.17
C SER A 285 -12.21 -7.94 1.31
N VAL A 286 -12.92 -9.03 1.52
CA VAL A 286 -12.44 -10.37 1.18
C VAL A 286 -12.80 -10.65 -0.27
N GLY A 287 -11.79 -10.93 -1.09
CA GLY A 287 -12.00 -11.40 -2.46
C GLY A 287 -11.74 -10.37 -3.58
N SER A 288 -12.26 -10.63 -4.77
CA SER A 288 -13.27 -11.69 -5.03
C SER A 288 -12.65 -13.08 -5.06
N LEU A 289 -13.37 -14.06 -4.51
CA LEU A 289 -12.96 -15.46 -4.48
C LEU A 289 -13.87 -16.31 -5.39
N GLY A 290 -13.37 -17.45 -5.84
CA GLY A 290 -14.13 -18.35 -6.71
C GLY A 290 -14.25 -17.89 -8.16
N GLN A 291 -13.50 -16.86 -8.56
CA GLN A 291 -13.56 -16.30 -9.91
C GLN A 291 -13.07 -17.29 -10.99
N TYR A 292 -12.05 -18.07 -10.69
CA TYR A 292 -11.40 -18.95 -11.67
C TYR A 292 -11.79 -20.40 -11.48
N HIS A 293 -12.36 -20.99 -12.52
CA HIS A 293 -12.80 -22.39 -12.50
C HIS A 293 -11.65 -23.35 -12.09
N ARG A 294 -12.00 -24.32 -11.23
CA ARG A 294 -11.06 -25.33 -10.67
C ARG A 294 -9.96 -24.80 -9.75
N GLN A 295 -9.87 -23.50 -9.52
CA GLN A 295 -8.97 -22.98 -8.48
C GLN A 295 -9.58 -23.14 -7.09
N VAL A 296 -8.69 -23.19 -6.09
CA VAL A 296 -9.06 -23.27 -4.69
C VAL A 296 -8.56 -21.98 -4.01
N ASP A 297 -9.49 -21.18 -3.56
CA ASP A 297 -9.22 -19.89 -2.94
C ASP A 297 -9.48 -19.98 -1.43
N VAL A 298 -8.46 -19.75 -0.63
CA VAL A 298 -8.55 -19.78 0.83
C VAL A 298 -8.19 -18.41 1.38
N VAL A 299 -9.08 -17.87 2.21
CA VAL A 299 -8.80 -16.65 2.99
C VAL A 299 -9.19 -16.92 4.42
N GLU A 300 -8.23 -16.82 5.36
CA GLU A 300 -8.48 -17.16 6.76
C GLU A 300 -7.60 -16.37 7.73
N ASP A 301 -8.05 -16.34 9.00
CA ASP A 301 -7.34 -15.69 10.10
C ASP A 301 -7.10 -14.19 9.86
N LEU A 302 -8.19 -13.46 9.61
CA LEU A 302 -8.16 -12.02 9.40
C LEU A 302 -8.73 -11.28 10.60
N TYR A 303 -8.05 -10.21 11.01
CA TYR A 303 -8.56 -9.30 12.02
C TYR A 303 -8.45 -7.85 11.56
N VAL A 304 -9.60 -7.22 11.35
CA VAL A 304 -9.70 -5.81 10.94
C VAL A 304 -10.22 -5.00 12.11
N TYR A 305 -9.48 -4.00 12.55
CA TYR A 305 -9.78 -3.25 13.75
C TYR A 305 -9.68 -1.74 13.58
N ASN A 306 -10.60 -1.01 14.23
CA ASN A 306 -10.56 0.44 14.35
C ASN A 306 -10.41 1.16 13.00
N THR A 307 -11.38 0.93 12.12
CA THR A 307 -11.39 1.52 10.77
C THR A 307 -12.46 2.59 10.64
N SER A 308 -12.12 3.71 10.03
CA SER A 308 -13.08 4.72 9.62
C SER A 308 -13.25 4.72 8.10
N MET A 309 -14.51 4.65 7.66
CA MET A 309 -14.92 4.64 6.26
C MET A 309 -15.74 5.89 5.98
N ALA A 310 -15.33 6.70 5.01
CA ALA A 310 -16.06 7.90 4.63
C ALA A 310 -16.42 7.86 3.14
N ASP A 311 -17.67 8.19 2.83
CA ASP A 311 -18.14 8.33 1.44
C ASP A 311 -17.79 7.10 0.57
N ALA A 312 -17.84 5.92 1.16
CA ALA A 312 -17.47 4.63 0.56
C ALA A 312 -18.71 3.87 0.06
N SER A 313 -18.55 2.95 -0.87
CA SER A 313 -19.66 2.07 -1.25
C SER A 313 -19.98 1.06 -0.15
N ASP A 314 -18.96 0.54 0.51
CA ASP A 314 -19.14 -0.43 1.59
C ASP A 314 -18.16 -0.14 2.76
N GLY A 315 -18.53 -0.59 3.95
CA GLY A 315 -17.60 -0.66 5.09
C GLY A 315 -16.80 -1.96 5.04
N ALA A 316 -17.42 -3.06 5.45
CA ALA A 316 -16.87 -4.41 5.34
C ALA A 316 -17.56 -5.17 4.20
N ARG A 317 -16.77 -5.91 3.40
CA ARG A 317 -17.31 -6.58 2.23
C ARG A 317 -16.71 -7.96 2.02
N LEU A 318 -17.56 -8.95 1.69
CA LEU A 318 -17.15 -10.27 1.22
C LEU A 318 -17.68 -10.47 -0.20
N LYS A 319 -16.81 -10.78 -1.15
CA LYS A 319 -17.12 -10.91 -2.59
C LYS A 319 -16.78 -12.31 -3.05
N VAL A 320 -17.79 -13.11 -3.35
CA VAL A 320 -17.61 -14.50 -3.79
C VAL A 320 -18.41 -14.76 -5.04
N TRP A 321 -17.76 -15.35 -6.03
CA TRP A 321 -18.39 -15.73 -7.29
C TRP A 321 -19.29 -16.96 -7.12
N PRO A 322 -20.42 -17.02 -7.83
CA PRO A 322 -21.20 -18.24 -7.92
C PRO A 322 -20.44 -19.34 -8.69
N ASP A 323 -21.02 -20.54 -8.75
CA ASP A 323 -20.50 -21.55 -9.65
C ASP A 323 -20.63 -21.09 -11.11
N ARG A 324 -19.88 -21.72 -11.99
CA ARG A 324 -19.81 -21.30 -13.39
C ARG A 324 -21.16 -21.41 -14.07
N VAL A 325 -21.69 -20.28 -14.53
CA VAL A 325 -22.90 -20.27 -15.36
C VAL A 325 -22.55 -20.53 -16.83
N PRO A 326 -23.43 -21.15 -17.62
CA PRO A 326 -23.20 -21.33 -19.05
C PRO A 326 -22.94 -20.00 -19.75
N GLY A 327 -21.86 -19.95 -20.55
CA GLY A 327 -21.45 -18.74 -21.28
C GLY A 327 -20.62 -17.74 -20.50
N SER A 328 -20.28 -18.02 -19.23
CA SER A 328 -19.36 -17.19 -18.43
C SER A 328 -17.96 -17.81 -18.38
N ASP A 329 -16.93 -16.96 -18.52
CA ASP A 329 -15.53 -17.37 -18.29
C ASP A 329 -15.13 -17.24 -16.82
N ALA A 330 -15.95 -16.61 -15.99
CA ALA A 330 -15.72 -16.40 -14.56
C ALA A 330 -16.70 -17.22 -13.71
N GLY A 331 -16.25 -17.54 -12.49
CA GLY A 331 -16.97 -18.39 -11.56
C GLY A 331 -16.51 -19.86 -11.57
N GLY A 332 -17.03 -20.64 -10.64
CA GLY A 332 -16.77 -22.09 -10.52
C GLY A 332 -15.47 -22.46 -9.82
N GLY A 333 -14.79 -21.51 -9.22
CA GLY A 333 -13.77 -21.77 -8.21
C GLY A 333 -14.40 -22.26 -6.91
N ARG A 334 -13.60 -22.87 -6.06
CA ARG A 334 -14.01 -23.36 -4.75
C ARG A 334 -13.08 -22.85 -3.66
N GLY A 335 -13.44 -22.99 -2.42
CA GLY A 335 -12.56 -22.56 -1.33
C GLY A 335 -13.30 -22.26 -0.04
N ARG A 336 -12.69 -21.44 0.78
CA ARG A 336 -13.30 -21.03 2.05
C ARG A 336 -12.83 -19.65 2.51
N VAL A 337 -13.73 -19.00 3.25
CA VAL A 337 -13.44 -17.87 4.13
C VAL A 337 -13.66 -18.33 5.54
N ARG A 338 -12.69 -18.19 6.44
CA ARG A 338 -12.83 -18.66 7.83
C ARG A 338 -12.10 -17.76 8.81
N ASN A 339 -12.64 -17.62 10.03
CA ASN A 339 -12.05 -16.87 11.11
C ASN A 339 -11.70 -15.43 10.69
N VAL A 340 -12.72 -14.67 10.31
CA VAL A 340 -12.62 -13.28 9.87
C VAL A 340 -13.39 -12.38 10.81
N THR A 341 -12.71 -11.42 11.40
CA THR A 341 -13.34 -10.47 12.34
C THR A 341 -13.14 -9.04 11.84
N TYR A 342 -14.27 -8.33 11.73
CA TYR A 342 -14.31 -6.88 11.53
C TYR A 342 -14.80 -6.24 12.84
N HIS A 343 -13.94 -5.41 13.45
CA HIS A 343 -14.19 -4.88 14.79
C HIS A 343 -13.94 -3.36 14.83
N GLU A 344 -14.91 -2.63 15.38
CA GLU A 344 -14.89 -1.17 15.50
C GLU A 344 -14.77 -0.43 14.17
N PHE A 345 -15.87 -0.42 13.42
CA PHE A 345 -16.02 0.36 12.20
C PHE A 345 -16.85 1.61 12.43
N ARG A 346 -16.36 2.73 11.95
CA ARG A 346 -17.07 4.00 11.92
C ARG A 346 -17.35 4.41 10.49
N SER A 347 -18.62 4.37 10.08
CA SER A 347 -19.08 4.72 8.73
C SER A 347 -19.67 6.14 8.71
N ARG A 348 -19.27 6.93 7.75
CA ARG A 348 -19.83 8.25 7.48
C ARG A 348 -20.20 8.35 6.00
N GLY A 349 -21.50 8.31 5.70
CA GLY A 349 -22.00 8.42 4.31
C GLY A 349 -21.66 7.23 3.42
N CYS A 350 -21.47 6.02 3.97
CA CYS A 350 -21.25 4.82 3.16
C CYS A 350 -22.58 4.30 2.58
N ASP A 351 -22.57 3.71 1.37
CA ASP A 351 -23.78 3.14 0.80
C ASP A 351 -24.28 1.94 1.61
N SER A 352 -23.37 1.09 2.07
CA SER A 352 -23.65 -0.05 2.98
C SER A 352 -22.58 -0.14 4.06
N ALA A 353 -22.96 -0.51 5.27
CA ALA A 353 -22.00 -0.80 6.35
C ALA A 353 -21.35 -2.18 6.17
N ILE A 354 -22.15 -3.17 5.76
CA ILE A 354 -21.72 -4.55 5.59
C ILE A 354 -22.37 -5.11 4.32
N THR A 355 -21.56 -5.74 3.47
CA THR A 355 -22.05 -6.48 2.31
C THR A 355 -21.40 -7.85 2.25
N VAL A 356 -22.20 -8.91 2.26
CA VAL A 356 -21.78 -10.29 1.99
C VAL A 356 -22.48 -10.74 0.72
N ASP A 357 -21.73 -11.05 -0.32
CA ASP A 357 -22.27 -11.34 -1.65
C ASP A 357 -21.66 -12.62 -2.23
N GLN A 358 -22.48 -13.68 -2.31
CA GLN A 358 -22.14 -14.94 -2.98
C GLN A 358 -22.56 -14.97 -4.45
N CYS A 359 -23.13 -13.88 -4.94
CA CYS A 359 -23.50 -13.71 -6.36
C CYS A 359 -22.61 -12.67 -7.06
N TYR A 360 -21.42 -12.38 -6.50
CA TYR A 360 -20.55 -11.36 -7.04
C TYR A 360 -20.25 -11.58 -8.52
N GLY A 361 -20.32 -10.51 -9.31
CA GLY A 361 -20.13 -10.57 -10.76
C GLY A 361 -21.32 -11.13 -11.56
N GLN A 362 -22.32 -11.75 -10.92
CA GLN A 362 -23.53 -12.24 -11.57
C GLN A 362 -24.73 -11.37 -11.18
N LYS A 363 -25.23 -10.57 -12.13
CA LYS A 363 -26.35 -9.64 -11.90
C LYS A 363 -27.71 -10.31 -11.88
N ASN A 364 -27.81 -11.51 -12.45
CA ASN A 364 -29.05 -12.27 -12.48
C ASN A 364 -29.12 -13.21 -11.26
N GLU A 365 -29.89 -12.85 -10.26
CA GLU A 365 -30.04 -13.64 -9.04
C GLU A 365 -30.58 -15.04 -9.29
N THR A 366 -31.45 -15.24 -10.27
CA THR A 366 -31.98 -16.56 -10.60
C THR A 366 -30.86 -17.47 -11.12
N LEU A 367 -29.97 -16.95 -11.97
CA LEU A 367 -28.82 -17.72 -12.43
C LEU A 367 -27.84 -17.97 -11.29
N CYS A 368 -27.58 -16.99 -10.42
CA CYS A 368 -26.74 -17.21 -9.26
C CYS A 368 -27.27 -18.34 -8.37
N ARG A 369 -28.57 -18.33 -8.07
CA ARG A 369 -29.22 -19.36 -7.23
C ARG A 369 -29.25 -20.74 -7.91
N ALA A 370 -29.31 -20.79 -9.24
CA ALA A 370 -29.20 -22.05 -10.00
C ALA A 370 -27.76 -22.61 -10.04
N HIS A 371 -26.76 -21.75 -9.75
CA HIS A 371 -25.34 -22.09 -9.75
C HIS A 371 -24.67 -21.60 -8.46
N PRO A 372 -25.00 -22.19 -7.30
CA PRO A 372 -24.53 -21.67 -6.01
C PRO A 372 -23.02 -21.71 -5.88
N SER A 373 -22.47 -20.75 -5.15
CA SER A 373 -21.05 -20.66 -4.88
C SER A 373 -20.51 -21.92 -4.21
N ARG A 374 -19.30 -22.30 -4.56
CA ARG A 374 -18.53 -23.41 -3.93
C ARG A 374 -17.51 -22.91 -2.93
N VAL A 375 -17.57 -21.64 -2.56
CA VAL A 375 -16.75 -21.05 -1.51
C VAL A 375 -17.60 -20.95 -0.25
N THR A 376 -17.19 -21.62 0.81
CA THR A 376 -17.86 -21.55 2.13
C THR A 376 -17.39 -20.33 2.91
N MET A 377 -18.25 -19.81 3.79
CA MET A 377 -17.94 -18.74 4.73
C MET A 377 -18.29 -19.21 6.14
N GLU A 378 -17.29 -19.25 7.01
CA GLU A 378 -17.43 -19.78 8.37
C GLU A 378 -16.74 -18.82 9.36
N ASP A 379 -17.28 -18.69 10.56
CA ASP A 379 -16.69 -17.90 11.63
C ASP A 379 -16.38 -16.44 11.20
N VAL A 380 -17.34 -15.78 10.56
CA VAL A 380 -17.24 -14.37 10.18
C VAL A 380 -17.98 -13.50 11.19
N LEU A 381 -17.26 -12.60 11.85
CA LEU A 381 -17.80 -11.73 12.91
C LEU A 381 -17.73 -10.25 12.51
N PHE A 382 -18.86 -9.58 12.59
CA PHE A 382 -18.97 -8.11 12.49
C PHE A 382 -19.37 -7.55 13.85
N ARG A 383 -18.54 -6.68 14.42
CA ARG A 383 -18.75 -6.15 15.77
C ARG A 383 -18.41 -4.66 15.84
N GLY A 384 -19.25 -3.89 16.54
CA GLY A 384 -18.98 -2.48 16.84
C GLY A 384 -19.06 -1.56 15.62
N PHE A 385 -20.02 -1.83 14.69
CA PHE A 385 -20.28 -0.94 13.57
C PHE A 385 -21.17 0.22 14.00
N THR A 386 -20.75 1.45 13.71
CA THR A 386 -21.44 2.68 14.07
C THR A 386 -21.39 3.69 12.92
N GLY A 387 -22.29 4.68 12.93
CA GLY A 387 -22.23 5.79 11.99
C GLY A 387 -23.49 5.98 11.14
N THR A 388 -23.28 6.43 9.89
CA THR A 388 -24.39 6.79 8.98
C THR A 388 -24.14 6.22 7.58
N THR A 389 -25.24 5.90 6.88
CA THR A 389 -25.21 5.58 5.45
C THR A 389 -25.38 6.83 4.59
N SER A 390 -25.14 6.70 3.28
CA SER A 390 -25.43 7.72 2.27
C SER A 390 -26.93 7.91 2.01
N LYS A 391 -27.77 7.01 2.55
CA LYS A 391 -29.20 6.85 2.28
C LYS A 391 -29.55 6.35 0.88
N LYS A 392 -28.61 5.98 0.07
CA LYS A 392 -28.83 5.45 -1.29
C LYS A 392 -29.74 4.24 -1.31
N TYR A 393 -29.70 3.43 -0.27
CA TYR A 393 -30.51 2.21 -0.13
C TYR A 393 -31.42 2.21 1.08
N ASP A 394 -31.78 3.39 1.59
CA ASP A 394 -32.59 3.56 2.79
C ASP A 394 -33.91 2.76 2.73
N PRO A 395 -34.33 2.07 3.79
CA PRO A 395 -33.75 2.00 5.15
C PRO A 395 -32.65 0.92 5.31
N ARG A 396 -32.20 0.29 4.25
CA ARG A 396 -31.18 -0.77 4.28
C ARG A 396 -29.81 -0.23 4.62
N VAL A 397 -29.15 -0.77 5.65
CA VAL A 397 -27.79 -0.39 6.09
C VAL A 397 -26.74 -1.43 5.71
N GLY A 398 -27.14 -2.61 5.24
CA GLY A 398 -26.25 -3.68 4.80
C GLY A 398 -27.02 -4.73 4.03
N GLN A 399 -26.32 -5.72 3.48
CA GLN A 399 -26.97 -6.81 2.73
C GLN A 399 -26.22 -8.13 2.86
N LEU A 400 -27.00 -9.22 2.82
CA LEU A 400 -26.53 -10.59 2.72
C LEU A 400 -27.18 -11.20 1.47
N VAL A 401 -26.36 -11.53 0.47
CA VAL A 401 -26.78 -12.16 -0.79
C VAL A 401 -26.25 -13.58 -0.82
N CYS A 402 -27.12 -14.53 -0.44
CA CYS A 402 -26.79 -15.95 -0.45
C CYS A 402 -27.11 -16.56 -1.82
N SER A 403 -26.23 -17.38 -2.33
CA SER A 403 -26.42 -18.08 -3.62
C SER A 403 -27.39 -19.26 -3.50
N ALA A 404 -27.45 -19.92 -2.31
CA ALA A 404 -28.47 -20.91 -1.97
C ALA A 404 -28.79 -20.86 -0.47
N PRO A 405 -30.01 -21.23 -0.08
CA PRO A 405 -30.43 -21.24 1.35
C PRO A 405 -29.65 -22.22 2.23
N GLU A 406 -29.06 -23.25 1.63
CA GLU A 406 -28.37 -24.36 2.31
C GLU A 406 -26.86 -24.19 2.44
N VAL A 407 -26.31 -23.12 1.90
CA VAL A 407 -24.86 -22.87 1.82
C VAL A 407 -24.46 -21.52 2.48
N GLY A 408 -25.40 -20.85 3.15
CA GLY A 408 -25.19 -19.55 3.78
C GLY A 408 -24.88 -19.66 5.26
#